data_b418bb1f2dbb591313f3525b108092af
#
_entry.id   b418bb1f2dbb591313f3525b108092af
#
_cell.length_a   1.000
_cell.length_b   1.000
_cell.length_c   1.000
_cell.angle_alpha   90.00
_cell.angle_beta   90.00
_cell.angle_gamma   90.00
#
_symmetry.space_group_name_H-M   'P 1'
#
loop_
_entity.id
_entity.type
_entity.pdbx_description
1 polymer ?
#
loop_
_entity_poly.entity_id
_entity_poly.type
_entity_poly.pdbx_seq_one_letter_code
_entity_poly.pdbx_strand_id
1 'polypeptide(L)'
;MSVYRLSPPPNFGMGEILYESWEDGFTSEECDRIIRYGESLNPHDSVVGQDEESHEVETSIRKSKNSWIELNDDTEWFYDRLGNILRCMNGMHWRFDIHGFHEHLQYTVYNDDESFYRWHVDNMVLGDMPPRKLSMTVQLSDPDDYDGGELQLHNGVIHTAANDRGIVTVFPSYVVHRVTPVTRGTRRSLVVWANGPGFR
;
A
#
# COMPACT_ATOMS: atom_id res chain seq x y z
N MET A 1 31.94 -13.64 -23.99
CA MET A 1 31.30 -12.33 -24.16
C MET A 1 31.97 -11.36 -23.19
N SER A 2 32.54 -10.25 -23.66
CA SER A 2 33.07 -9.22 -22.76
C SER A 2 31.98 -8.26 -22.36
N VAL A 3 31.83 -8.00 -21.04
CA VAL A 3 30.85 -7.07 -20.50
C VAL A 3 31.53 -5.74 -20.25
N TYR A 4 30.93 -4.65 -20.74
CA TYR A 4 31.34 -3.29 -20.35
C TYR A 4 30.97 -3.06 -18.90
N ARG A 5 31.97 -2.91 -18.02
CA ARG A 5 31.75 -2.76 -16.57
C ARG A 5 31.78 -1.29 -16.17
N LEU A 6 30.77 -0.88 -15.43
CA LEU A 6 30.79 0.38 -14.69
C LEU A 6 31.60 0.18 -13.38
N SER A 7 32.37 1.20 -13.00
CA SER A 7 33.14 1.18 -11.76
C SER A 7 32.51 2.16 -10.77
N PRO A 8 32.30 1.77 -9.50
CA PRO A 8 32.58 0.45 -8.93
C PRO A 8 31.66 -0.63 -9.52
N PRO A 9 32.10 -1.92 -9.52
CA PRO A 9 31.24 -2.98 -9.99
C PRO A 9 29.96 -2.99 -9.16
N PRO A 10 28.78 -3.14 -9.80
CA PRO A 10 27.54 -3.24 -9.04
C PRO A 10 27.66 -4.42 -8.08
N ASN A 11 27.27 -4.23 -6.84
CA ASN A 11 26.97 -5.35 -5.98
C ASN A 11 25.80 -6.08 -6.64
N PHE A 12 26.06 -7.24 -7.22
CA PHE A 12 25.02 -8.15 -7.66
C PHE A 12 24.36 -8.74 -6.41
N GLY A 13 23.61 -7.89 -5.69
CA GLY A 13 22.63 -8.34 -4.73
C GLY A 13 21.57 -9.15 -5.46
N MET A 14 20.94 -10.08 -4.77
CA MET A 14 19.82 -10.89 -5.28
C MET A 14 18.84 -9.97 -6.03
N GLY A 15 18.31 -10.46 -7.16
CA GLY A 15 17.43 -9.67 -8.03
C GLY A 15 16.34 -8.95 -7.22
N GLU A 16 16.00 -7.76 -7.63
CA GLU A 16 15.01 -6.94 -6.92
C GLU A 16 13.71 -7.73 -6.75
N ILE A 17 13.36 -7.99 -5.50
CA ILE A 17 12.08 -8.62 -5.15
C ILE A 17 10.99 -7.61 -5.46
N LEU A 18 10.02 -8.01 -6.29
CA LEU A 18 8.93 -7.15 -6.74
C LEU A 18 8.03 -6.73 -5.56
N TYR A 19 7.69 -7.67 -4.71
CA TYR A 19 6.94 -7.50 -3.48
C TYR A 19 7.21 -8.67 -2.55
N GLU A 20 6.91 -8.50 -1.28
CA GLU A 20 6.99 -9.56 -0.28
C GLU A 20 5.81 -9.44 0.67
N SER A 21 5.38 -10.55 1.23
CA SER A 21 4.26 -10.62 2.16
C SER A 21 4.73 -11.11 3.52
N TRP A 22 4.25 -10.44 4.58
CA TRP A 22 4.42 -10.82 5.96
C TRP A 22 3.13 -11.49 6.43
N GLU A 23 3.18 -12.81 6.61
CA GLU A 23 2.06 -13.58 7.13
C GLU A 23 1.83 -13.25 8.61
N ASP A 24 0.58 -13.41 9.06
CA ASP A 24 0.18 -13.16 10.46
C ASP A 24 0.58 -11.79 11.00
N GLY A 25 0.59 -10.74 10.16
CA GLY A 25 0.90 -9.37 10.58
C GLY A 25 -0.10 -8.83 11.60
N PHE A 26 -1.38 -9.22 11.46
CA PHE A 26 -2.47 -8.88 12.37
C PHE A 26 -3.43 -10.07 12.56
N THR A 27 -3.92 -10.25 13.78
CA THR A 27 -5.00 -11.21 14.05
C THR A 27 -6.35 -10.72 13.52
N SER A 28 -7.33 -11.62 13.41
CA SER A 28 -8.69 -11.25 12.98
C SER A 28 -9.32 -10.20 13.91
N GLU A 29 -9.13 -10.32 15.24
CA GLU A 29 -9.64 -9.36 16.20
C GLU A 29 -8.96 -7.98 16.06
N GLU A 30 -7.69 -7.95 15.74
CA GLU A 30 -6.97 -6.70 15.48
C GLU A 30 -7.43 -6.06 14.17
N CYS A 31 -7.66 -6.85 13.12
CA CYS A 31 -8.28 -6.37 11.88
C CYS A 31 -9.66 -5.75 12.17
N ASP A 32 -10.50 -6.40 13.00
CA ASP A 32 -11.80 -5.84 13.41
C ASP A 32 -11.66 -4.52 14.18
N ARG A 33 -10.63 -4.37 15.01
CA ARG A 33 -10.38 -3.11 15.72
C ARG A 33 -10.01 -2.00 14.75
N ILE A 34 -9.14 -2.28 13.78
CA ILE A 34 -8.73 -1.31 12.74
C ILE A 34 -9.94 -0.94 11.88
N ILE A 35 -10.76 -1.92 11.45
CA ILE A 35 -11.99 -1.68 10.69
C ILE A 35 -12.94 -0.75 11.47
N ARG A 36 -13.26 -1.07 12.73
CA ARG A 36 -14.15 -0.23 13.55
C ARG A 36 -13.63 1.20 13.67
N TYR A 37 -12.32 1.37 13.84
CA TYR A 37 -11.72 2.70 13.92
C TYR A 37 -11.84 3.43 12.59
N GLY A 38 -11.46 2.81 11.48
CA GLY A 38 -11.54 3.39 10.14
C GLY A 38 -12.97 3.77 9.72
N GLU A 39 -13.96 2.92 10.02
CA GLU A 39 -15.38 3.20 9.77
C GLU A 39 -15.90 4.36 10.64
N SER A 40 -15.43 4.50 11.89
CA SER A 40 -15.83 5.61 12.76
C SER A 40 -15.44 6.99 12.24
N LEU A 41 -14.45 7.05 11.33
CA LEU A 41 -14.01 8.26 10.67
C LEU A 41 -14.87 8.65 9.45
N ASN A 42 -15.96 7.89 9.17
CA ASN A 42 -16.88 8.12 8.07
C ASN A 42 -16.18 8.20 6.70
N PRO A 43 -15.69 7.08 6.15
CA PRO A 43 -15.00 7.07 4.86
C PRO A 43 -15.81 7.76 3.74
N HIS A 44 -15.15 8.65 3.00
CA HIS A 44 -15.73 9.42 1.90
C HIS A 44 -15.09 9.06 0.57
N ASP A 45 -15.72 9.43 -0.53
CA ASP A 45 -15.24 9.10 -1.88
C ASP A 45 -13.81 9.57 -2.08
N SER A 46 -12.99 8.65 -2.63
CA SER A 46 -11.57 8.91 -2.84
C SER A 46 -11.35 9.91 -3.98
N VAL A 47 -10.56 10.95 -3.73
CA VAL A 47 -10.12 11.90 -4.75
C VAL A 47 -8.77 11.45 -5.30
N VAL A 48 -8.59 11.48 -6.62
CA VAL A 48 -7.32 11.19 -7.30
C VAL A 48 -6.80 12.51 -7.89
N GLY A 49 -5.57 12.89 -7.53
CA GLY A 49 -4.92 14.10 -8.04
C GLY A 49 -4.80 15.24 -7.01
N GLN A 50 -3.86 16.15 -7.24
CA GLN A 50 -3.52 17.26 -6.32
C GLN A 50 -4.00 18.64 -6.80
N ASP A 51 -4.85 18.72 -7.80
CA ASP A 51 -5.38 20.02 -8.21
C ASP A 51 -6.47 20.45 -7.25
N GLU A 52 -6.13 21.35 -6.34
CA GLU A 52 -7.06 21.98 -5.38
C GLU A 52 -8.26 22.66 -6.06
N GLU A 53 -8.24 22.85 -7.38
CA GLU A 53 -9.30 23.45 -8.17
C GLU A 53 -10.25 22.45 -8.82
N SER A 54 -9.89 21.17 -8.95
CA SER A 54 -10.76 20.13 -9.50
C SER A 54 -11.21 19.15 -8.43
N HIS A 55 -12.28 19.48 -7.73
CA HIS A 55 -13.01 18.53 -6.85
C HIS A 55 -13.77 17.46 -7.64
N GLU A 56 -13.42 17.20 -8.90
CA GLU A 56 -14.00 16.11 -9.66
C GLU A 56 -13.35 14.79 -9.19
N VAL A 57 -14.16 13.98 -8.52
CA VAL A 57 -13.85 12.58 -8.24
C VAL A 57 -13.63 11.88 -9.58
N GLU A 58 -12.37 11.64 -9.98
CA GLU A 58 -12.09 10.95 -11.24
C GLU A 58 -12.37 9.45 -11.08
N THR A 59 -13.65 9.11 -11.05
CA THR A 59 -14.18 7.74 -10.94
C THR A 59 -13.71 6.82 -12.06
N SER A 60 -13.11 7.38 -13.13
CA SER A 60 -12.53 6.59 -14.22
C SER A 60 -11.20 5.91 -13.83
N ILE A 61 -10.49 6.42 -12.82
CA ILE A 61 -9.19 5.89 -12.36
C ILE A 61 -9.37 5.12 -11.06
N ARG A 62 -10.16 5.64 -10.13
CA ARG A 62 -10.38 5.04 -8.81
C ARG A 62 -11.83 5.22 -8.38
N LYS A 63 -12.43 4.14 -7.91
CA LYS A 63 -13.72 4.14 -7.25
C LYS A 63 -13.57 3.40 -5.93
N SER A 64 -13.50 4.13 -4.84
CA SER A 64 -13.36 3.60 -3.47
C SER A 64 -13.69 4.70 -2.46
N LYS A 65 -13.81 4.35 -1.19
CA LYS A 65 -13.91 5.33 -0.11
C LYS A 65 -12.71 5.23 0.80
N ASN A 66 -12.25 6.35 1.35
CA ASN A 66 -11.17 6.37 2.33
C ASN A 66 -11.46 7.26 3.53
N SER A 67 -10.82 6.91 4.63
CA SER A 67 -10.55 7.79 5.74
C SER A 67 -9.06 7.76 6.10
N TRP A 68 -8.59 8.83 6.74
CA TRP A 68 -7.20 8.96 7.14
C TRP A 68 -7.08 8.78 8.65
N ILE A 69 -6.31 7.78 9.06
CA ILE A 69 -6.09 7.45 10.46
C ILE A 69 -4.83 8.15 10.94
N GLU A 70 -4.98 9.08 11.86
CA GLU A 70 -3.89 9.82 12.50
C GLU A 70 -3.21 8.99 13.59
N LEU A 71 -1.92 9.27 13.84
CA LEU A 71 -1.20 8.73 14.98
C LEU A 71 -1.70 9.39 16.27
N ASN A 72 -2.20 8.57 17.20
CA ASN A 72 -2.64 8.96 18.54
C ASN A 72 -2.62 7.73 19.48
N ASP A 73 -2.99 7.90 20.75
CA ASP A 73 -2.93 6.85 21.77
C ASP A 73 -3.73 5.58 21.39
N ASP A 74 -4.83 5.72 20.63
CA ASP A 74 -5.65 4.58 20.20
C ASP A 74 -5.07 3.84 19.00
N THR A 75 -4.22 4.50 18.19
CA THR A 75 -3.70 4.02 16.93
C THR A 75 -2.21 3.64 16.99
N GLU A 76 -1.44 4.13 17.97
CA GLU A 76 -0.01 3.93 18.11
C GLU A 76 0.40 2.45 18.02
N TRP A 77 -0.38 1.54 18.60
CA TRP A 77 -0.06 0.12 18.64
C TRP A 77 0.09 -0.52 17.25
N PHE A 78 -0.73 -0.12 16.26
CA PHE A 78 -0.59 -0.66 14.91
C PHE A 78 0.36 0.18 14.04
N TYR A 79 0.52 1.48 14.32
CA TYR A 79 1.61 2.27 13.73
C TYR A 79 2.98 1.67 14.08
N ASP A 80 3.22 1.32 15.32
CA ASP A 80 4.46 0.69 15.78
C ASP A 80 4.67 -0.67 15.13
N ARG A 81 3.62 -1.49 15.05
CA ARG A 81 3.69 -2.80 14.41
C ARG A 81 4.03 -2.67 12.92
N LEU A 82 3.37 -1.79 12.19
CA LEU A 82 3.65 -1.52 10.78
C LEU A 82 5.08 -1.03 10.58
N GLY A 83 5.55 -0.12 11.42
CA GLY A 83 6.91 0.36 11.40
C GLY A 83 7.95 -0.75 11.66
N ASN A 84 7.66 -1.69 12.55
CA ASN A 84 8.53 -2.84 12.82
C ASN A 84 8.57 -3.80 11.62
N ILE A 85 7.41 -4.19 11.07
CA ILE A 85 7.33 -5.05 9.88
C ILE A 85 8.09 -4.41 8.71
N LEU A 86 7.84 -3.12 8.46
CA LEU A 86 8.49 -2.40 7.37
C LEU A 86 10.02 -2.37 7.51
N ARG A 87 10.53 -2.08 8.72
CA ARG A 87 11.99 -2.08 8.97
C ARG A 87 12.60 -3.45 8.72
N CYS A 88 11.95 -4.52 9.17
CA CYS A 88 12.42 -5.88 8.93
C CYS A 88 12.45 -6.20 7.43
N MET A 89 11.34 -5.98 6.72
CA MET A 89 11.24 -6.27 5.29
C MET A 89 12.18 -5.43 4.44
N ASN A 90 12.28 -4.12 4.74
CA ASN A 90 13.23 -3.25 4.05
C ASN A 90 14.68 -3.68 4.28
N GLY A 91 15.03 -4.05 5.50
CA GLY A 91 16.38 -4.52 5.84
C GLY A 91 16.77 -5.81 5.13
N MET A 92 15.81 -6.73 4.94
CA MET A 92 16.02 -8.01 4.24
C MET A 92 16.08 -7.85 2.72
N HIS A 93 15.22 -7.01 2.13
CA HIS A 93 14.93 -7.07 0.70
C HIS A 93 15.44 -5.86 -0.09
N TRP A 94 15.11 -4.61 0.33
CA TRP A 94 15.36 -3.43 -0.51
C TRP A 94 16.46 -2.52 0.01
N ARG A 95 16.62 -2.42 1.34
CA ARG A 95 17.64 -1.58 2.00
C ARG A 95 17.57 -0.11 1.57
N PHE A 96 16.36 0.39 1.34
CA PHE A 96 16.17 1.80 1.03
C PHE A 96 16.41 2.65 2.27
N ASP A 97 16.96 3.86 2.07
CA ASP A 97 16.95 4.89 3.09
C ASP A 97 15.51 5.34 3.29
N ILE A 98 14.95 5.10 4.47
CA ILE A 98 13.60 5.49 4.86
C ILE A 98 13.63 6.31 6.14
N HIS A 99 12.77 7.35 6.22
CA HIS A 99 12.65 8.21 7.39
C HIS A 99 11.48 7.81 8.28
N GLY A 100 10.37 7.36 7.69
CA GLY A 100 9.15 7.00 8.39
C GLY A 100 7.90 7.23 7.54
N PHE A 101 6.75 7.29 8.21
CA PHE A 101 5.46 7.60 7.61
C PHE A 101 5.23 9.11 7.72
N HIS A 102 5.23 9.81 6.59
CA HIS A 102 4.98 11.25 6.53
C HIS A 102 3.51 11.59 6.25
N GLU A 103 2.73 10.57 5.99
CA GLU A 103 1.29 10.65 5.73
C GLU A 103 0.54 9.83 6.77
N HIS A 104 -0.71 10.19 7.04
CA HIS A 104 -1.61 9.35 7.83
C HIS A 104 -1.88 8.03 7.12
N LEU A 105 -2.26 7.01 7.87
CA LEU A 105 -2.61 5.71 7.29
C LEU A 105 -3.94 5.81 6.55
N GLN A 106 -4.00 5.29 5.33
CA GLN A 106 -5.21 5.32 4.52
C GLN A 106 -6.04 4.05 4.74
N TYR A 107 -7.13 4.16 5.46
CA TYR A 107 -8.16 3.12 5.50
C TYR A 107 -9.01 3.22 4.23
N THR A 108 -9.11 2.12 3.47
CA THR A 108 -9.79 2.10 2.17
C THR A 108 -10.86 1.03 2.13
N VAL A 109 -12.02 1.40 1.60
CA VAL A 109 -13.21 0.55 1.42
C VAL A 109 -13.55 0.46 -0.07
N TYR A 110 -13.65 -0.78 -0.56
CA TYR A 110 -14.12 -1.12 -1.90
C TYR A 110 -15.40 -1.94 -1.77
N ASN A 111 -16.49 -1.45 -2.36
CA ASN A 111 -17.81 -2.07 -2.30
C ASN A 111 -18.11 -2.86 -3.59
N ASP A 112 -19.20 -3.64 -3.57
CA ASP A 112 -19.72 -4.45 -4.68
C ASP A 112 -20.38 -3.66 -5.83
N ASP A 113 -20.19 -2.35 -5.82
CA ASP A 113 -20.56 -1.44 -6.89
C ASP A 113 -19.48 -1.30 -7.98
N GLU A 114 -18.66 -2.36 -8.13
CA GLU A 114 -17.47 -2.38 -8.98
C GLU A 114 -16.37 -1.39 -8.55
N SER A 115 -16.23 -1.17 -7.24
CA SER A 115 -15.13 -0.37 -6.69
C SER A 115 -13.78 -0.95 -7.06
N PHE A 116 -12.87 -0.09 -7.54
CA PHE A 116 -11.56 -0.49 -8.08
C PHE A 116 -10.51 0.61 -7.94
N TYR A 117 -9.26 0.29 -8.24
CA TYR A 117 -8.20 1.25 -8.52
C TYR A 117 -7.36 0.75 -9.70
N ARG A 118 -7.28 1.54 -10.79
CA ARG A 118 -6.53 1.17 -12.01
C ARG A 118 -5.03 1.08 -11.77
N TRP A 119 -4.32 0.63 -12.80
CA TRP A 119 -2.86 0.59 -12.81
C TRP A 119 -2.26 1.96 -12.53
N HIS A 120 -1.44 2.06 -11.47
CA HIS A 120 -0.76 3.27 -11.04
C HIS A 120 0.54 2.93 -10.31
N VAL A 121 1.29 3.94 -9.96
CA VAL A 121 2.46 3.90 -9.07
C VAL A 121 2.24 4.86 -7.91
N ASP A 122 2.86 4.58 -6.78
CA ASP A 122 2.70 5.40 -5.57
C ASP A 122 3.83 6.40 -5.34
N ASN A 123 4.93 6.33 -6.10
CA ASN A 123 6.15 7.12 -5.88
C ASN A 123 6.00 8.61 -6.22
N MET A 124 4.84 9.18 -6.01
CA MET A 124 4.57 10.60 -6.23
C MET A 124 5.36 11.47 -5.23
N VAL A 125 5.79 12.63 -5.70
CA VAL A 125 6.33 13.70 -4.86
C VAL A 125 5.17 14.63 -4.55
N LEU A 126 4.83 14.75 -3.27
CA LEU A 126 3.73 15.59 -2.79
C LEU A 126 4.30 16.85 -2.16
N GLY A 127 4.35 17.94 -2.93
CA GLY A 127 4.91 19.21 -2.45
C GLY A 127 6.36 19.04 -1.98
N ASP A 128 6.67 19.53 -0.77
CA ASP A 128 7.99 19.43 -0.15
C ASP A 128 8.24 18.12 0.61
N MET A 129 7.30 17.17 0.57
CA MET A 129 7.48 15.89 1.26
C MET A 129 8.50 15.01 0.53
N PRO A 130 9.32 14.24 1.28
CA PRO A 130 10.22 13.29 0.65
C PRO A 130 9.41 12.21 -0.11
N PRO A 131 9.93 11.71 -1.25
CA PRO A 131 9.22 10.74 -2.06
C PRO A 131 8.90 9.46 -1.29
N ARG A 132 7.78 8.83 -1.62
CA ARG A 132 7.42 7.50 -1.14
C ARG A 132 8.41 6.47 -1.69
N LYS A 133 8.94 5.62 -0.82
CA LYS A 133 9.93 4.57 -1.15
C LYS A 133 9.33 3.19 -1.16
N LEU A 134 8.55 2.89 -0.14
CA LEU A 134 7.86 1.63 0.03
C LEU A 134 6.38 1.89 0.27
N SER A 135 5.56 1.12 -0.42
CA SER A 135 4.13 1.01 -0.19
C SER A 135 3.87 -0.28 0.59
N MET A 136 2.96 -0.20 1.53
CA MET A 136 2.54 -1.31 2.36
C MET A 136 1.01 -1.36 2.38
N THR A 137 0.44 -2.56 2.30
CA THR A 137 -1.00 -2.76 2.44
C THR A 137 -1.28 -3.88 3.42
N VAL A 138 -2.27 -3.68 4.30
CA VAL A 138 -2.79 -4.71 5.19
C VAL A 138 -4.16 -5.14 4.68
N GLN A 139 -4.34 -6.44 4.47
CA GLN A 139 -5.64 -7.01 4.14
C GLN A 139 -6.48 -7.15 5.41
N LEU A 140 -7.59 -6.40 5.51
CA LEU A 140 -8.41 -6.37 6.72
C LEU A 140 -9.65 -7.25 6.63
N SER A 141 -10.24 -7.40 5.42
CA SER A 141 -11.41 -8.26 5.20
C SER A 141 -11.01 -9.73 5.12
N ASP A 142 -11.92 -10.60 5.52
CA ASP A 142 -11.81 -12.03 5.24
C ASP A 142 -11.99 -12.25 3.72
N PRO A 143 -11.17 -13.08 3.06
CA PRO A 143 -11.30 -13.36 1.63
C PRO A 143 -12.64 -13.99 1.23
N ASP A 144 -13.33 -14.67 2.15
CA ASP A 144 -14.65 -15.25 1.91
C ASP A 144 -15.79 -14.21 1.90
N ASP A 145 -15.55 -13.00 2.40
CA ASP A 145 -16.55 -11.93 2.51
C ASP A 145 -16.75 -11.15 1.20
N TYR A 146 -15.87 -11.31 0.19
CA TYR A 146 -15.95 -10.55 -1.05
C TYR A 146 -15.41 -11.34 -2.25
N ASP A 147 -15.77 -10.90 -3.48
CA ASP A 147 -15.22 -11.42 -4.74
C ASP A 147 -14.54 -10.29 -5.52
N GLY A 148 -13.46 -10.60 -6.23
CA GLY A 148 -12.63 -9.59 -6.91
C GLY A 148 -11.71 -8.87 -5.93
N GLY A 149 -11.47 -7.56 -6.18
CA GLY A 149 -10.65 -6.73 -5.28
C GLY A 149 -9.20 -7.19 -5.11
N GLU A 150 -8.66 -7.95 -6.05
CA GLU A 150 -7.30 -8.46 -5.99
C GLU A 150 -6.27 -7.32 -6.06
N LEU A 151 -5.27 -7.33 -5.18
CA LEU A 151 -4.07 -6.51 -5.33
C LEU A 151 -3.16 -7.20 -6.35
N GLN A 152 -3.00 -6.56 -7.50
CA GLN A 152 -2.14 -7.05 -8.57
C GLN A 152 -0.95 -6.12 -8.79
N LEU A 153 0.24 -6.71 -8.95
CA LEU A 153 1.50 -6.01 -9.22
C LEU A 153 2.06 -6.44 -10.57
N HIS A 154 2.80 -5.56 -11.25
CA HIS A 154 3.24 -5.79 -12.63
C HIS A 154 4.71 -5.40 -12.84
N ASN A 155 5.49 -6.34 -13.40
CA ASN A 155 6.87 -6.16 -13.85
C ASN A 155 7.15 -6.81 -15.22
N GLY A 156 6.16 -6.76 -16.13
CA GLY A 156 6.16 -7.53 -17.38
C GLY A 156 5.23 -8.75 -17.28
N VAL A 157 5.01 -9.26 -16.06
CA VAL A 157 4.04 -10.30 -15.73
C VAL A 157 3.15 -9.78 -14.60
N ILE A 158 1.87 -10.20 -14.59
CA ILE A 158 0.95 -9.85 -13.51
C ILE A 158 1.10 -10.87 -12.38
N HIS A 159 1.31 -10.36 -11.18
CA HIS A 159 1.35 -11.12 -9.94
C HIS A 159 0.16 -10.70 -9.08
N THR A 160 -0.56 -11.66 -8.52
CA THR A 160 -1.62 -11.38 -7.53
C THR A 160 -1.06 -11.65 -6.14
N ALA A 161 -1.12 -10.63 -5.27
CA ALA A 161 -0.71 -10.78 -3.88
C ALA A 161 -1.69 -11.66 -3.11
N ALA A 162 -1.21 -12.30 -2.05
CA ALA A 162 -2.06 -13.05 -1.13
C ALA A 162 -3.10 -12.13 -0.48
N ASN A 163 -4.28 -12.67 -0.19
CA ASN A 163 -5.41 -11.93 0.35
C ASN A 163 -5.90 -12.47 1.71
N ASP A 164 -5.10 -13.31 2.37
CA ASP A 164 -5.41 -13.80 3.70
C ASP A 164 -5.56 -12.64 4.68
N ARG A 165 -6.52 -12.73 5.57
CA ARG A 165 -6.83 -11.68 6.53
C ARG A 165 -5.66 -11.43 7.48
N GLY A 166 -5.25 -10.18 7.63
CA GLY A 166 -4.13 -9.77 8.47
C GLY A 166 -2.76 -9.84 7.79
N ILE A 167 -2.68 -10.34 6.55
CA ILE A 167 -1.43 -10.33 5.78
C ILE A 167 -1.01 -8.90 5.44
N VAL A 168 0.30 -8.65 5.49
CA VAL A 168 0.90 -7.36 5.15
C VAL A 168 1.76 -7.52 3.91
N THR A 169 1.39 -6.90 2.80
CA THR A 169 2.17 -6.90 1.56
C THR A 169 2.94 -5.60 1.42
N VAL A 170 4.25 -5.68 1.15
CA VAL A 170 5.15 -4.53 0.96
C VAL A 170 5.79 -4.60 -0.41
N PHE A 171 5.92 -3.46 -1.07
CA PHE A 171 6.54 -3.33 -2.39
C PHE A 171 7.14 -1.93 -2.58
N PRO A 172 8.15 -1.77 -3.45
CA PRO A 172 8.66 -0.46 -3.83
C PRO A 172 7.55 0.41 -4.44
N SER A 173 7.44 1.67 -4.00
CA SER A 173 6.36 2.56 -4.43
C SER A 173 6.36 2.88 -5.94
N TYR A 174 7.44 2.56 -6.66
CA TYR A 174 7.51 2.65 -8.12
C TYR A 174 6.95 1.42 -8.86
N VAL A 175 6.58 0.36 -8.15
CA VAL A 175 5.98 -0.82 -8.77
C VAL A 175 4.56 -0.50 -9.23
N VAL A 176 4.31 -0.79 -10.50
CA VAL A 176 2.97 -0.62 -11.09
C VAL A 176 2.03 -1.65 -10.45
N HIS A 177 0.91 -1.17 -9.90
CA HIS A 177 -0.06 -2.03 -9.23
C HIS A 177 -1.49 -1.53 -9.42
N ARG A 178 -2.45 -2.40 -9.11
CA ARG A 178 -3.88 -2.09 -9.17
C ARG A 178 -4.68 -2.87 -8.14
N VAL A 179 -5.93 -2.44 -7.91
CA VAL A 179 -6.97 -3.25 -7.27
C VAL A 179 -8.04 -3.53 -8.32
N THR A 180 -8.32 -4.83 -8.57
CA THR A 180 -9.36 -5.25 -9.50
C THR A 180 -10.75 -4.90 -8.96
N PRO A 181 -11.79 -4.80 -9.81
CA PRO A 181 -13.15 -4.53 -9.34
C PRO A 181 -13.64 -5.51 -8.30
N VAL A 182 -14.29 -5.02 -7.25
CA VAL A 182 -15.04 -5.83 -6.27
C VAL A 182 -16.43 -6.06 -6.83
N THR A 183 -16.79 -7.33 -7.02
CA THR A 183 -18.05 -7.75 -7.68
C THR A 183 -19.09 -8.27 -6.70
N ARG A 184 -18.69 -8.58 -5.45
CA ARG A 184 -19.56 -8.98 -4.35
C ARG A 184 -18.94 -8.56 -3.02
N GLY A 185 -19.74 -8.15 -2.07
CA GLY A 185 -19.32 -7.87 -0.70
C GLY A 185 -18.51 -6.59 -0.56
N THR A 186 -17.64 -6.54 0.45
CA THR A 186 -16.84 -5.34 0.75
C THR A 186 -15.41 -5.71 1.15
N ARG A 187 -14.44 -5.23 0.37
CA ARG A 187 -13.02 -5.35 0.71
C ARG A 187 -12.54 -4.11 1.47
N ARG A 188 -11.86 -4.33 2.58
CA ARG A 188 -11.23 -3.29 3.40
C ARG A 188 -9.74 -3.51 3.50
N SER A 189 -8.98 -2.45 3.38
CA SER A 189 -7.52 -2.50 3.52
C SER A 189 -6.99 -1.25 4.21
N LEU A 190 -5.80 -1.38 4.81
CA LEU A 190 -5.04 -0.24 5.31
C LEU A 190 -3.83 -0.05 4.41
N VAL A 191 -3.61 1.17 3.90
CA VAL A 191 -2.48 1.51 3.04
C VAL A 191 -1.56 2.48 3.76
N VAL A 192 -0.26 2.24 3.62
CA VAL A 192 0.79 2.98 4.32
C VAL A 192 1.94 3.25 3.36
N TRP A 193 2.54 4.43 3.45
CA TRP A 193 3.72 4.78 2.67
C TRP A 193 4.88 5.18 3.58
N ALA A 194 6.03 4.59 3.30
CA ALA A 194 7.27 5.02 3.91
C ALA A 194 8.04 5.94 2.96
N ASN A 195 8.45 7.07 3.47
CA ASN A 195 9.13 8.12 2.74
C ASN A 195 10.63 8.13 3.07
N GLY A 196 11.43 8.62 2.15
CA GLY A 196 12.88 8.75 2.31
C GLY A 196 13.48 9.68 1.25
N PRO A 197 14.82 9.89 1.25
CA PRO A 197 15.46 10.76 0.28
C PRO A 197 15.26 10.24 -1.13
N GLY A 198 15.43 11.09 -2.16
CA GLY A 198 15.38 10.69 -3.57
C GLY A 198 16.25 9.45 -3.85
N PHE A 199 15.89 8.64 -4.84
CA PHE A 199 16.74 7.53 -5.28
C PHE A 199 18.07 8.09 -5.83
N ARG A 200 19.19 7.47 -5.44
CA ARG A 200 20.54 7.86 -5.83
C ARG A 200 21.20 6.74 -6.62
#